data_261fd608bb08d40654d8e21a7e10510b
#
_entry.id   261fd608bb08d40654d8e21a7e10510b
#
_cell.length_a   1.000
_cell.length_b   1.000
_cell.length_c   1.000
_cell.angle_alpha   90.00
_cell.angle_beta   90.00
_cell.angle_gamma   90.00
#
_symmetry.space_group_name_H-M   'P 1'
#
loop_
_entity.id
_entity.type
_entity.pdbx_description
1 polymer ?
#
loop_
_entity_poly.entity_id
_entity_poly.type
_entity_poly.pdbx_seq_one_letter_code
_entity_poly.pdbx_strand_id
1 'polypeptide(L)'
;MNNISIISIMLTLIVSLIVPPAFAAVYASRHKKQGIWSAWLVGALGFFVPQILIRLPILAALSRTDGFIAFSQTHTLIYGFALAFTAGLFELSGRYAAARCLKKNLTYRRALAAGLGHGGIEAIIITGLAYLSNVVFLVMLQTGGFEATVAQTTAAGGDVTALLTAKDALMNTPWALFLLAGFERLLAMTCHAAMSMLVCYGVHTNRVLPWTLACLAMHTCMDFIASISLFVGKGLSQTMAYTIIYVLLTAVTVFAIVILKTIRARWAAEEAQEVPYDSQA
;
A
#
# COMPACT_ATOMS: atom_id res chain seq x y z
N MET A 1 26.05 -10.84 -3.86
CA MET A 1 25.18 -9.76 -4.37
C MET A 1 26.03 -8.55 -4.77
N ASN A 2 25.70 -7.82 -5.84
CA ASN A 2 26.46 -6.65 -6.26
C ASN A 2 26.03 -5.38 -5.49
N ASN A 3 26.89 -4.34 -5.52
CA ASN A 3 26.64 -3.08 -4.80
C ASN A 3 25.34 -2.37 -5.24
N ILE A 4 24.98 -2.48 -6.52
CA ILE A 4 23.75 -1.86 -7.06
C ILE A 4 22.50 -2.47 -6.42
N SER A 5 22.45 -3.79 -6.22
CA SER A 5 21.35 -4.45 -5.53
C SER A 5 21.24 -3.99 -4.07
N ILE A 6 22.36 -3.86 -3.36
CA ILE A 6 22.36 -3.37 -1.97
C ILE A 6 21.83 -1.94 -1.91
N ILE A 7 22.30 -1.06 -2.78
CA ILE A 7 21.82 0.33 -2.88
C ILE A 7 20.33 0.36 -3.17
N SER A 8 19.84 -0.47 -4.10
CA SER A 8 18.41 -0.55 -4.45
C SER A 8 17.55 -1.00 -3.27
N ILE A 9 18.01 -1.98 -2.48
CA ILE A 9 17.35 -2.43 -1.26
C ILE A 9 17.29 -1.29 -0.23
N MET A 10 18.41 -0.59 -0.01
CA MET A 10 18.48 0.52 0.95
C MET A 10 17.59 1.68 0.52
N LEU A 11 17.55 2.06 -0.76
CA LEU A 11 16.68 3.10 -1.27
C LEU A 11 15.20 2.73 -1.09
N THR A 12 14.82 1.49 -1.38
CA THR A 12 13.45 1.01 -1.19
C THR A 12 13.07 0.96 0.29
N LEU A 13 13.98 0.57 1.17
CA LEU A 13 13.77 0.63 2.62
C LEU A 13 13.50 2.07 3.07
N ILE A 14 14.31 3.04 2.63
CA ILE A 14 14.13 4.45 2.96
C ILE A 14 12.77 4.96 2.46
N VAL A 15 12.42 4.68 1.20
CA VAL A 15 11.15 5.10 0.60
C VAL A 15 9.96 4.51 1.36
N SER A 16 10.03 3.25 1.76
CA SER A 16 8.90 2.57 2.38
C SER A 16 8.77 2.81 3.88
N LEU A 17 9.90 2.98 4.59
CA LEU A 17 9.91 3.10 6.05
C LEU A 17 10.02 4.55 6.55
N ILE A 18 10.83 5.38 5.88
CA ILE A 18 11.17 6.73 6.34
C ILE A 18 10.32 7.80 5.67
N VAL A 19 10.09 7.71 4.35
CA VAL A 19 9.35 8.74 3.61
C VAL A 19 7.92 8.96 4.14
N PRO A 20 7.10 7.93 4.47
CA PRO A 20 5.74 8.15 4.92
C PRO A 20 5.64 8.98 6.22
N PRO A 21 6.35 8.66 7.33
CA PRO A 21 6.29 9.46 8.55
C PRO A 21 6.99 10.82 8.38
N ALA A 22 8.07 10.91 7.59
CA ALA A 22 8.74 12.18 7.32
C ALA A 22 7.82 13.15 6.57
N PHE A 23 7.09 12.66 5.55
CA PHE A 23 6.11 13.46 4.84
C PHE A 23 4.97 13.93 5.76
N ALA A 24 4.47 13.04 6.63
CA ALA A 24 3.47 13.39 7.63
C ALA A 24 3.98 14.49 8.58
N ALA A 25 5.24 14.40 9.04
CA ALA A 25 5.86 15.39 9.91
C ALA A 25 5.96 16.76 9.23
N VAL A 26 6.46 16.79 7.98
CA VAL A 26 6.54 18.03 7.19
C VAL A 26 5.15 18.62 6.94
N TYR A 27 4.17 17.79 6.60
CA TYR A 27 2.81 18.24 6.36
C TYR A 27 2.16 18.81 7.63
N ALA A 28 2.35 18.13 8.77
CA ALA A 28 1.85 18.58 10.08
C ALA A 28 2.53 19.89 10.55
N SER A 29 3.84 20.05 10.31
CA SER A 29 4.57 21.27 10.69
C SER A 29 4.08 22.51 9.92
N ARG A 30 3.65 22.32 8.67
CA ARG A 30 3.08 23.39 7.82
C ARG A 30 1.61 23.71 8.15
N HIS A 31 0.89 22.78 8.81
CA HIS A 31 -0.53 22.89 9.13
C HIS A 31 -0.78 22.71 10.63
N LYS A 32 -0.04 23.50 11.43
CA LYS A 32 -0.12 23.46 12.90
C LYS A 32 -1.56 23.67 13.38
N LYS A 33 -1.94 23.00 14.48
CA LYS A 33 -3.27 23.05 15.11
C LYS A 33 -4.44 22.49 14.30
N GLN A 34 -4.20 21.87 13.11
CA GLN A 34 -5.28 21.32 12.29
C GLN A 34 -5.51 19.82 12.52
N GLY A 35 -4.87 19.21 13.51
CA GLY A 35 -5.07 17.80 13.83
C GLY A 35 -4.58 16.83 12.73
N ILE A 36 -3.50 17.19 12.02
CA ILE A 36 -2.94 16.38 10.93
C ILE A 36 -2.48 15.01 11.42
N TRP A 37 -1.76 14.95 12.56
CA TRP A 37 -1.30 13.69 13.13
C TRP A 37 -2.44 12.75 13.54
N SER A 38 -3.50 13.30 14.16
CA SER A 38 -4.67 12.47 14.51
C SER A 38 -5.37 11.95 13.27
N ALA A 39 -5.49 12.74 12.21
CA ALA A 39 -6.06 12.29 10.95
C ALA A 39 -5.18 11.24 10.26
N TRP A 40 -3.86 11.42 10.27
CA TRP A 40 -2.90 10.44 9.77
C TRP A 40 -3.04 9.09 10.49
N LEU A 41 -3.06 9.10 11.83
CA LEU A 41 -3.23 7.90 12.65
C LEU A 41 -4.57 7.20 12.40
N VAL A 42 -5.66 7.97 12.29
CA VAL A 42 -6.99 7.41 11.98
C VAL A 42 -6.98 6.74 10.59
N GLY A 43 -6.32 7.36 9.61
CA GLY A 43 -6.11 6.75 8.30
C GLY A 43 -5.26 5.49 8.34
N ALA A 44 -4.17 5.50 9.11
CA ALA A 44 -3.31 4.35 9.33
C ALA A 44 -4.07 3.16 9.96
N LEU A 45 -4.90 3.41 10.97
CA LEU A 45 -5.78 2.40 11.57
C LEU A 45 -6.83 1.91 10.56
N GLY A 46 -7.28 2.77 9.65
CA GLY A 46 -8.20 2.42 8.56
C GLY A 46 -7.62 1.43 7.55
N PHE A 47 -6.30 1.28 7.45
CA PHE A 47 -5.64 0.17 6.75
C PHE A 47 -5.38 -1.00 7.70
N PHE A 48 -4.72 -0.72 8.83
CA PHE A 48 -4.17 -1.73 9.71
C PHE A 48 -5.23 -2.72 10.21
N VAL A 49 -6.37 -2.21 10.69
CA VAL A 49 -7.41 -3.07 11.26
C VAL A 49 -8.06 -3.97 10.21
N PRO A 50 -8.68 -3.46 9.13
CA PRO A 50 -9.37 -4.34 8.19
C PRO A 50 -8.41 -5.22 7.38
N GLN A 51 -7.26 -4.71 6.99
CA GLN A 51 -6.34 -5.46 6.12
C GLN A 51 -5.44 -6.39 6.91
N ILE A 52 -4.72 -5.88 7.93
CA ILE A 52 -3.70 -6.66 8.63
C ILE A 52 -4.32 -7.58 9.67
N LEU A 53 -5.29 -7.09 10.48
CA LEU A 53 -5.85 -7.87 11.58
C LEU A 53 -7.02 -8.77 11.14
N ILE A 54 -7.68 -8.47 10.02
CA ILE A 54 -8.86 -9.24 9.61
C ILE A 54 -8.60 -9.99 8.30
N ARG A 55 -8.37 -9.26 7.18
CA ARG A 55 -8.30 -9.89 5.86
C ARG A 55 -7.10 -10.84 5.71
N LEU A 56 -5.89 -10.41 6.10
CA LEU A 56 -4.70 -11.26 5.92
C LEU A 56 -4.77 -12.56 6.73
N PRO A 57 -5.23 -12.60 8.00
CA PRO A 57 -5.46 -13.86 8.72
C PRO A 57 -6.48 -14.77 8.04
N ILE A 58 -7.59 -14.22 7.49
CA ILE A 58 -8.56 -15.00 6.73
C ILE A 58 -7.91 -15.64 5.50
N LEU A 59 -7.16 -14.85 4.73
CA LEU A 59 -6.44 -15.37 3.56
C LEU A 59 -5.40 -16.42 3.94
N ALA A 60 -4.67 -16.22 5.03
CA ALA A 60 -3.70 -17.18 5.54
C ALA A 60 -4.36 -18.51 5.96
N ALA A 61 -5.57 -18.48 6.52
CA ALA A 61 -6.34 -19.68 6.82
C ALA A 61 -6.82 -20.37 5.54
N LEU A 62 -7.38 -19.62 4.59
CA LEU A 62 -7.85 -20.15 3.31
C LEU A 62 -6.72 -20.76 2.48
N SER A 63 -5.55 -20.15 2.46
CA SER A 63 -4.38 -20.61 1.69
C SER A 63 -3.83 -21.98 2.13
N ARG A 64 -4.32 -22.51 3.25
CA ARG A 64 -3.99 -23.85 3.75
C ARG A 64 -4.98 -24.91 3.30
N THR A 65 -6.06 -24.54 2.64
CA THR A 65 -7.10 -25.49 2.18
C THR A 65 -6.84 -25.92 0.75
N ASP A 66 -6.98 -27.23 0.47
CA ASP A 66 -6.74 -27.81 -0.86
C ASP A 66 -7.62 -27.17 -1.92
N GLY A 67 -8.89 -26.89 -1.60
CA GLY A 67 -9.82 -26.24 -2.51
C GLY A 67 -9.37 -24.84 -2.92
N PHE A 68 -8.85 -24.03 -1.99
CA PHE A 68 -8.35 -22.70 -2.31
C PHE A 68 -7.04 -22.75 -3.11
N ILE A 69 -6.16 -23.69 -2.80
CA ILE A 69 -4.92 -23.93 -3.56
C ILE A 69 -5.27 -24.32 -4.99
N ALA A 70 -6.15 -25.31 -5.19
CA ALA A 70 -6.60 -25.76 -6.50
C ALA A 70 -7.25 -24.59 -7.29
N PHE A 71 -8.13 -23.80 -6.65
CA PHE A 71 -8.76 -22.64 -7.26
C PHE A 71 -7.72 -21.60 -7.74
N SER A 72 -6.74 -21.27 -6.92
CA SER A 72 -5.69 -20.29 -7.24
C SER A 72 -4.83 -20.70 -8.44
N GLN A 73 -4.61 -22.01 -8.61
CA GLN A 73 -3.80 -22.56 -9.69
C GLN A 73 -4.58 -22.71 -11.00
N THR A 74 -5.85 -23.12 -10.92
CA THR A 74 -6.69 -23.39 -12.11
C THR A 74 -7.39 -22.14 -12.64
N HIS A 75 -7.74 -21.20 -11.76
CA HIS A 75 -8.51 -20.00 -12.10
C HIS A 75 -7.74 -18.71 -11.79
N THR A 76 -6.48 -18.63 -12.21
CA THR A 76 -5.53 -17.54 -11.86
C THR A 76 -6.12 -16.15 -12.08
N LEU A 77 -6.87 -15.90 -13.17
CA LEU A 77 -7.47 -14.59 -13.45
C LEU A 77 -8.57 -14.24 -12.45
N ILE A 78 -9.49 -15.19 -12.18
CA ILE A 78 -10.59 -15.00 -11.22
C ILE A 78 -10.01 -14.85 -9.81
N TYR A 79 -8.99 -15.63 -9.49
CA TYR A 79 -8.26 -15.52 -8.23
C TYR A 79 -7.62 -14.15 -8.04
N GLY A 80 -6.90 -13.63 -9.05
CA GLY A 80 -6.33 -12.29 -9.02
C GLY A 80 -7.39 -11.19 -8.84
N PHE A 81 -8.51 -11.29 -9.55
CA PHE A 81 -9.63 -10.37 -9.37
C PHE A 81 -10.24 -10.47 -7.96
N ALA A 82 -10.46 -11.67 -7.44
CA ALA A 82 -11.00 -11.87 -6.09
C ALA A 82 -10.08 -11.30 -5.00
N LEU A 83 -8.77 -11.46 -5.16
CA LEU A 83 -7.78 -10.84 -4.26
C LEU A 83 -7.88 -9.31 -4.30
N ALA A 84 -7.91 -8.73 -5.49
CA ALA A 84 -7.99 -7.29 -5.70
C ALA A 84 -9.31 -6.70 -5.17
N PHE A 85 -10.44 -7.33 -5.52
CA PHE A 85 -11.76 -6.89 -5.08
C PHE A 85 -11.93 -6.97 -3.57
N THR A 86 -11.52 -8.09 -2.95
CA THR A 86 -11.61 -8.23 -1.49
C THR A 86 -10.67 -7.27 -0.76
N ALA A 87 -9.47 -6.98 -1.29
CA ALA A 87 -8.60 -5.95 -0.72
C ALA A 87 -9.31 -4.59 -0.74
N GLY A 88 -9.82 -4.20 -1.91
CA GLY A 88 -10.58 -2.97 -2.07
C GLY A 88 -11.76 -2.85 -1.12
N LEU A 89 -12.51 -3.93 -0.91
CA LEU A 89 -13.68 -3.95 -0.03
C LEU A 89 -13.30 -3.78 1.46
N PHE A 90 -12.32 -4.53 1.94
CA PHE A 90 -11.85 -4.42 3.31
C PHE A 90 -11.26 -3.04 3.60
N GLU A 91 -10.42 -2.53 2.71
CA GLU A 91 -9.81 -1.22 2.89
C GLU A 91 -10.80 -0.07 2.70
N LEU A 92 -11.80 -0.21 1.82
CA LEU A 92 -12.91 0.74 1.73
C LEU A 92 -13.66 0.85 3.06
N SER A 93 -13.92 -0.27 3.75
CA SER A 93 -14.57 -0.27 5.06
C SER A 93 -13.77 0.55 6.08
N GLY A 94 -12.45 0.38 6.09
CA GLY A 94 -11.55 1.14 6.95
C GLY A 94 -11.47 2.63 6.59
N ARG A 95 -11.41 2.97 5.29
CA ARG A 95 -11.46 4.37 4.84
C ARG A 95 -12.78 5.05 5.23
N TYR A 96 -13.89 4.33 5.07
CA TYR A 96 -15.20 4.85 5.47
C TYR A 96 -15.28 5.07 6.98
N ALA A 97 -14.83 4.11 7.79
CA ALA A 97 -14.76 4.27 9.24
C ALA A 97 -13.88 5.48 9.63
N ALA A 98 -12.70 5.62 9.03
CA ALA A 98 -11.81 6.76 9.23
C ALA A 98 -12.48 8.09 8.89
N ALA A 99 -13.15 8.19 7.74
CA ALA A 99 -13.88 9.39 7.33
C ALA A 99 -15.01 9.74 8.30
N ARG A 100 -15.73 8.74 8.83
CA ARG A 100 -16.80 8.92 9.84
C ARG A 100 -16.24 9.39 11.19
N CYS A 101 -15.09 8.85 11.62
CA CYS A 101 -14.41 9.31 12.84
C CYS A 101 -13.96 10.78 12.72
N LEU A 102 -13.56 11.21 11.53
CA LEU A 102 -13.12 12.57 11.28
C LEU A 102 -14.25 13.56 10.98
N LYS A 103 -15.51 13.09 10.79
CA LYS A 103 -16.63 13.87 10.23
C LYS A 103 -16.85 15.23 10.91
N LYS A 104 -16.72 15.33 12.24
CA LYS A 104 -16.98 16.58 12.97
C LYS A 104 -16.03 17.73 12.60
N ASN A 105 -14.80 17.40 12.23
CA ASN A 105 -13.75 18.36 11.89
C ASN A 105 -13.09 17.96 10.57
N LEU A 106 -13.85 17.43 9.62
CA LEU A 106 -13.36 16.95 8.35
C LEU A 106 -13.10 18.13 7.42
N THR A 107 -11.84 18.32 7.08
CA THR A 107 -11.36 19.31 6.12
C THR A 107 -10.58 18.61 5.03
N TYR A 108 -10.38 19.25 3.88
CA TYR A 108 -9.50 18.74 2.82
C TYR A 108 -8.14 18.27 3.37
N ARG A 109 -7.52 19.08 4.26
CA ARG A 109 -6.19 18.78 4.79
C ARG A 109 -6.18 17.55 5.68
N ARG A 110 -7.21 17.34 6.48
CA ARG A 110 -7.37 16.15 7.33
C ARG A 110 -7.70 14.91 6.49
N ALA A 111 -8.51 15.05 5.45
CA ALA A 111 -8.81 13.98 4.51
C ALA A 111 -7.54 13.50 3.78
N LEU A 112 -6.71 14.45 3.30
CA LEU A 112 -5.42 14.13 2.69
C LEU A 112 -4.48 13.46 3.70
N ALA A 113 -4.41 13.96 4.94
CA ALA A 113 -3.59 13.35 5.98
C ALA A 113 -4.04 11.91 6.30
N ALA A 114 -5.33 11.63 6.34
CA ALA A 114 -5.85 10.28 6.53
C ALA A 114 -5.46 9.35 5.36
N GLY A 115 -5.53 9.84 4.12
CA GLY A 115 -5.08 9.07 2.96
C GLY A 115 -3.58 8.75 2.96
N LEU A 116 -2.77 9.74 3.35
CA LEU A 116 -1.32 9.56 3.54
C LEU A 116 -1.01 8.63 4.71
N GLY A 117 -1.84 8.61 5.75
CA GLY A 117 -1.73 7.67 6.86
C GLY A 117 -2.03 6.24 6.41
N HIS A 118 -3.10 6.07 5.64
CA HIS A 118 -3.51 4.77 5.10
C HIS A 118 -2.42 4.17 4.20
N GLY A 119 -2.03 4.85 3.13
CA GLY A 119 -0.99 4.36 2.21
C GLY A 119 0.41 4.34 2.84
N GLY A 120 0.67 5.23 3.81
CA GLY A 120 1.94 5.28 4.53
C GLY A 120 2.16 4.06 5.43
N ILE A 121 1.15 3.67 6.23
CA ILE A 121 1.28 2.48 7.09
C ILE A 121 1.33 1.19 6.26
N GLU A 122 0.64 1.15 5.13
CA GLU A 122 0.76 0.04 4.17
C GLU A 122 2.19 -0.08 3.65
N ALA A 123 2.78 1.03 3.17
CA ALA A 123 4.16 1.04 2.69
C ALA A 123 5.14 0.56 3.77
N ILE A 124 4.95 0.99 5.01
CA ILE A 124 5.78 0.58 6.17
C ILE A 124 5.65 -0.93 6.41
N ILE A 125 4.42 -1.44 6.52
CA ILE A 125 4.19 -2.83 6.95
C ILE A 125 4.48 -3.81 5.81
N ILE A 126 3.97 -3.57 4.61
CA ILE A 126 4.07 -4.53 3.51
C ILE A 126 5.48 -4.53 2.90
N THR A 127 6.02 -3.36 2.60
CA THR A 127 7.32 -3.26 1.92
C THR A 127 8.45 -2.91 2.88
N GLY A 128 8.24 -1.95 3.78
CA GLY A 128 9.29 -1.49 4.69
C GLY A 128 9.83 -2.60 5.59
N LEU A 129 8.96 -3.39 6.23
CA LEU A 129 9.38 -4.50 7.08
C LEU A 129 10.02 -5.65 6.27
N ALA A 130 9.52 -5.94 5.06
CA ALA A 130 10.12 -6.93 4.19
C ALA A 130 11.56 -6.53 3.76
N TYR A 131 11.77 -5.25 3.43
CA TYR A 131 13.09 -4.76 3.06
C TYR A 131 14.03 -4.60 4.27
N LEU A 132 13.50 -4.31 5.44
CA LEU A 132 14.27 -4.39 6.69
C LEU A 132 14.75 -5.83 6.95
N SER A 133 13.88 -6.82 6.73
CA SER A 133 14.25 -8.23 6.83
C SER A 133 15.33 -8.60 5.80
N ASN A 134 15.26 -8.09 4.57
CA ASN A 134 16.31 -8.29 3.56
C ASN A 134 17.66 -7.73 4.03
N VAL A 135 17.67 -6.55 4.67
CA VAL A 135 18.91 -5.96 5.22
C VAL A 135 19.48 -6.82 6.34
N VAL A 136 18.64 -7.27 7.29
CA VAL A 136 19.07 -8.19 8.36
C VAL A 136 19.64 -9.46 7.76
N PHE A 137 18.99 -10.02 6.76
CA PHE A 137 19.43 -11.25 6.11
C PHE A 137 20.78 -11.06 5.38
N LEU A 138 21.00 -9.90 4.76
CA LEU A 138 22.29 -9.55 4.16
C LEU A 138 23.42 -9.46 5.20
N VAL A 139 23.14 -8.87 6.36
CA VAL A 139 24.09 -8.81 7.47
C VAL A 139 24.44 -10.24 7.94
N MET A 140 23.43 -11.11 8.10
CA MET A 140 23.66 -12.50 8.46
C MET A 140 24.54 -13.25 7.44
N LEU A 141 24.33 -13.01 6.14
CA LEU A 141 25.18 -13.60 5.07
C LEU A 141 26.62 -13.10 5.11
N GLN A 142 26.83 -11.83 5.48
CA GLN A 142 28.18 -11.25 5.55
C GLN A 142 28.96 -11.66 6.81
N THR A 143 28.25 -11.92 7.91
CA THR A 143 28.87 -12.24 9.21
C THR A 143 28.99 -13.73 9.50
N GLY A 144 28.56 -14.60 8.57
CA GLY A 144 28.50 -16.06 8.80
C GLY A 144 27.32 -16.49 9.67
N GLY A 145 26.45 -15.57 10.08
CA GLY A 145 25.27 -15.86 10.91
C GLY A 145 24.23 -16.72 10.17
N PHE A 146 24.18 -16.60 8.85
CA PHE A 146 23.28 -17.44 8.04
C PHE A 146 23.70 -18.91 8.09
N GLU A 147 24.99 -19.20 7.84
CA GLU A 147 25.56 -20.57 7.88
C GLU A 147 25.42 -21.17 9.28
N ALA A 148 25.66 -20.37 10.31
CA ALA A 148 25.47 -20.80 11.71
C ALA A 148 24.00 -21.17 11.98
N THR A 149 23.03 -20.37 11.52
CA THR A 149 21.59 -20.65 11.67
C THR A 149 21.19 -21.92 10.93
N VAL A 150 21.66 -22.11 9.69
CA VAL A 150 21.40 -23.33 8.92
C VAL A 150 21.95 -24.55 9.64
N ALA A 151 23.21 -24.51 10.10
CA ALA A 151 23.84 -25.60 10.82
C ALA A 151 23.09 -25.95 12.13
N GLN A 152 22.71 -24.95 12.90
CA GLN A 152 21.97 -25.14 14.14
C GLN A 152 20.58 -25.75 13.91
N THR A 153 19.85 -25.23 12.90
CA THR A 153 18.52 -25.76 12.54
C THR A 153 18.63 -27.22 12.08
N THR A 154 19.60 -27.52 11.22
CA THR A 154 19.84 -28.89 10.74
C THR A 154 20.22 -29.84 11.89
N ALA A 155 21.10 -29.40 12.80
CA ALA A 155 21.48 -30.19 13.98
C ALA A 155 20.29 -30.46 14.90
N ALA A 156 19.32 -29.55 14.93
CA ALA A 156 18.07 -29.74 15.69
C ALA A 156 17.01 -30.57 14.93
N GLY A 157 17.33 -31.10 13.73
CA GLY A 157 16.38 -31.86 12.89
C GLY A 157 15.32 -31.00 12.21
N GLY A 158 15.51 -29.65 12.15
CA GLY A 158 14.58 -28.72 11.52
C GLY A 158 14.76 -28.64 10.01
N ASP A 159 13.71 -28.18 9.33
CA ASP A 159 13.73 -27.91 7.87
C ASP A 159 14.35 -26.54 7.58
N VAL A 160 15.38 -26.53 6.76
CA VAL A 160 16.11 -25.31 6.31
C VAL A 160 15.68 -24.84 4.94
N THR A 161 14.75 -25.53 4.28
CA THR A 161 14.32 -25.22 2.90
C THR A 161 13.87 -23.78 2.73
N ALA A 162 13.10 -23.26 3.69
CA ALA A 162 12.64 -21.86 3.65
C ALA A 162 13.79 -20.85 3.71
N LEU A 163 14.82 -21.10 4.55
CA LEU A 163 16.01 -20.25 4.65
C LEU A 163 16.82 -20.25 3.36
N LEU A 164 17.04 -21.44 2.76
CA LEU A 164 17.77 -21.58 1.51
C LEU A 164 17.02 -20.90 0.35
N THR A 165 15.69 -21.09 0.28
CA THR A 165 14.84 -20.45 -0.73
C THR A 165 14.88 -18.92 -0.59
N ALA A 166 14.82 -18.39 0.64
CA ALA A 166 14.92 -16.94 0.88
C ALA A 166 16.29 -16.37 0.46
N LYS A 167 17.40 -17.10 0.74
CA LYS A 167 18.73 -16.74 0.27
C LYS A 167 18.79 -16.68 -1.25
N ASP A 168 18.29 -17.71 -1.90
CA ASP A 168 18.28 -17.83 -3.36
C ASP A 168 17.46 -16.71 -4.01
N ALA A 169 16.28 -16.41 -3.49
CA ALA A 169 15.44 -15.31 -3.92
C ALA A 169 16.15 -13.96 -3.77
N LEU A 170 16.78 -13.70 -2.62
CA LEU A 170 17.51 -12.45 -2.39
C LEU A 170 18.72 -12.30 -3.31
N MET A 171 19.48 -13.38 -3.54
CA MET A 171 20.72 -13.33 -4.31
C MET A 171 20.49 -13.25 -5.83
N ASN A 172 19.40 -13.86 -6.33
CA ASN A 172 19.10 -13.98 -7.75
C ASN A 172 18.09 -12.93 -8.26
N THR A 173 17.45 -12.14 -7.36
CA THR A 173 16.57 -11.07 -7.78
C THR A 173 17.36 -9.94 -8.46
N PRO A 174 17.00 -9.52 -9.69
CA PRO A 174 17.61 -8.39 -10.37
C PRO A 174 17.47 -7.10 -9.55
N TRP A 175 18.53 -6.30 -9.49
CA TRP A 175 18.56 -5.03 -8.74
C TRP A 175 17.40 -4.08 -9.08
N ALA A 176 16.99 -4.07 -10.34
CA ALA A 176 15.89 -3.22 -10.81
C ALA A 176 14.57 -3.55 -10.12
N LEU A 177 14.28 -4.81 -9.80
CA LEU A 177 13.07 -5.21 -9.10
C LEU A 177 13.04 -4.70 -7.66
N PHE A 178 14.20 -4.67 -6.98
CA PHE A 178 14.28 -4.05 -5.67
C PHE A 178 13.94 -2.56 -5.72
N LEU A 179 14.47 -1.83 -6.70
CA LEU A 179 14.20 -0.40 -6.87
C LEU A 179 12.76 -0.13 -7.29
N LEU A 180 12.21 -0.93 -8.20
CA LEU A 180 10.84 -0.83 -8.67
C LEU A 180 9.83 -1.01 -7.53
N ALA A 181 10.10 -1.88 -6.57
CA ALA A 181 9.23 -2.02 -5.40
C ALA A 181 9.14 -0.72 -4.56
N GLY A 182 10.25 0.02 -4.42
CA GLY A 182 10.23 1.35 -3.78
C GLY A 182 9.45 2.38 -4.60
N PHE A 183 9.62 2.38 -5.91
CA PHE A 183 8.87 3.24 -6.82
C PHE A 183 7.37 2.95 -6.76
N GLU A 184 6.99 1.68 -6.76
CA GLU A 184 5.60 1.27 -6.60
C GLU A 184 4.97 1.84 -5.32
N ARG A 185 5.69 1.88 -4.20
CA ARG A 185 5.15 2.46 -2.96
C ARG A 185 4.81 3.94 -3.09
N LEU A 186 5.60 4.71 -3.85
CA LEU A 186 5.27 6.12 -4.13
C LEU A 186 3.99 6.25 -4.96
N LEU A 187 3.82 5.40 -5.97
CA LEU A 187 2.61 5.35 -6.79
C LEU A 187 1.40 4.94 -5.94
N ALA A 188 1.53 3.85 -5.18
CA ALA A 188 0.48 3.33 -4.30
C ALA A 188 0.04 4.38 -3.26
N MET A 189 0.97 5.02 -2.53
CA MET A 189 0.64 6.07 -1.56
C MET A 189 -0.15 7.23 -2.19
N THR A 190 0.19 7.61 -3.43
CA THR A 190 -0.54 8.65 -4.17
C THR A 190 -1.97 8.19 -4.49
N CYS A 191 -2.14 6.96 -4.94
CA CYS A 191 -3.45 6.36 -5.20
C CYS A 191 -4.28 6.25 -3.91
N HIS A 192 -3.68 5.80 -2.80
CA HIS A 192 -4.34 5.71 -1.49
C HIS A 192 -4.79 7.07 -0.96
N ALA A 193 -3.98 8.13 -1.18
CA ALA A 193 -4.38 9.49 -0.85
C ALA A 193 -5.63 9.92 -1.63
N ALA A 194 -5.68 9.63 -2.95
CA ALA A 194 -6.83 9.93 -3.79
C ALA A 194 -8.09 9.14 -3.37
N MET A 195 -7.95 7.83 -3.14
CA MET A 195 -9.05 6.97 -2.71
C MET A 195 -9.64 7.39 -1.36
N SER A 196 -8.79 7.71 -0.39
CA SER A 196 -9.26 8.22 0.90
C SER A 196 -9.93 9.58 0.76
N MET A 197 -9.44 10.43 -0.14
CA MET A 197 -10.04 11.73 -0.46
C MET A 197 -11.43 11.56 -1.07
N LEU A 198 -11.65 10.59 -1.97
CA LEU A 198 -12.97 10.27 -2.52
C LEU A 198 -13.97 9.94 -1.42
N VAL A 199 -13.60 9.03 -0.50
CA VAL A 199 -14.47 8.60 0.60
C VAL A 199 -14.75 9.75 1.56
N CYS A 200 -13.73 10.51 1.95
CA CYS A 200 -13.88 11.67 2.83
C CYS A 200 -14.78 12.75 2.21
N TYR A 201 -14.62 13.03 0.92
CA TYR A 201 -15.47 13.98 0.20
C TYR A 201 -16.92 13.50 0.13
N GLY A 202 -17.13 12.20 -0.10
CA GLY A 202 -18.45 11.60 -0.04
C GLY A 202 -19.14 11.75 1.32
N VAL A 203 -18.38 11.61 2.42
CA VAL A 203 -18.88 11.83 3.79
C VAL A 203 -19.12 13.32 4.07
N HIS A 204 -18.27 14.21 3.57
CA HIS A 204 -18.43 15.67 3.67
C HIS A 204 -19.71 16.15 2.99
N THR A 205 -19.93 15.74 1.74
CA THR A 205 -21.08 16.16 0.93
C THR A 205 -22.38 15.37 1.21
N ASN A 206 -22.36 14.41 2.16
CA ASN A 206 -23.42 13.45 2.42
C ASN A 206 -23.86 12.60 1.18
N ARG A 207 -23.00 12.47 0.17
CA ARG A 207 -23.21 11.66 -1.03
C ARG A 207 -22.26 10.46 -1.04
N VAL A 208 -22.37 9.59 -0.04
CA VAL A 208 -21.38 8.53 0.24
C VAL A 208 -21.28 7.52 -0.89
N LEU A 209 -22.41 7.01 -1.41
CA LEU A 209 -22.45 5.86 -2.31
C LEU A 209 -21.62 6.05 -3.60
N PRO A 210 -21.77 7.11 -4.41
CA PRO A 210 -21.02 7.23 -5.65
C PRO A 210 -19.50 7.34 -5.42
N TRP A 211 -19.09 8.00 -4.35
CA TRP A 211 -17.67 8.17 -4.04
C TRP A 211 -17.01 6.91 -3.47
N THR A 212 -17.75 6.12 -2.69
CA THR A 212 -17.26 4.82 -2.21
C THR A 212 -17.18 3.79 -3.34
N LEU A 213 -18.14 3.78 -4.27
CA LEU A 213 -18.07 2.94 -5.46
C LEU A 213 -16.88 3.33 -6.37
N ALA A 214 -16.64 4.61 -6.56
CA ALA A 214 -15.46 5.09 -7.31
C ALA A 214 -14.15 4.67 -6.63
N CYS A 215 -14.09 4.78 -5.30
CA CYS A 215 -12.95 4.31 -4.51
C CYS A 215 -12.74 2.79 -4.67
N LEU A 216 -13.80 1.99 -4.55
CA LEU A 216 -13.73 0.53 -4.70
C LEU A 216 -13.25 0.13 -6.11
N ALA A 217 -13.82 0.76 -7.14
CA ALA A 217 -13.43 0.49 -8.52
C ALA A 217 -11.95 0.83 -8.78
N MET A 218 -11.49 1.98 -8.29
CA MET A 218 -10.11 2.41 -8.43
C MET A 218 -9.14 1.47 -7.68
N HIS A 219 -9.48 1.06 -6.47
CA HIS A 219 -8.66 0.12 -5.68
C HIS A 219 -8.59 -1.25 -6.35
N THR A 220 -9.75 -1.81 -6.71
CA THR A 220 -9.82 -3.10 -7.41
C THR A 220 -9.01 -3.07 -8.70
N CYS A 221 -9.10 -1.97 -9.47
CA CYS A 221 -8.31 -1.81 -10.69
C CYS A 221 -6.80 -1.80 -10.40
N MET A 222 -6.35 -1.06 -9.39
CA MET A 222 -4.94 -0.95 -9.00
C MET A 222 -4.37 -2.33 -8.62
N ASP A 223 -5.03 -3.05 -7.72
CA ASP A 223 -4.57 -4.36 -7.25
C ASP A 223 -4.72 -5.46 -8.33
N PHE A 224 -5.74 -5.34 -9.18
CA PHE A 224 -5.90 -6.27 -10.29
C PHE A 224 -4.79 -6.13 -11.34
N ILE A 225 -4.30 -4.91 -11.58
CA ILE A 225 -3.10 -4.67 -12.39
C ILE A 225 -1.89 -5.38 -11.76
N ALA A 226 -1.69 -5.27 -10.45
CA ALA A 226 -0.60 -5.95 -9.75
C ALA A 226 -0.69 -7.48 -9.86
N SER A 227 -1.92 -8.03 -9.95
CA SER A 227 -2.15 -9.47 -10.12
C SER A 227 -1.65 -10.05 -11.45
N ILE A 228 -1.26 -9.22 -12.42
CA ILE A 228 -0.60 -9.65 -13.67
C ILE A 228 0.69 -10.43 -13.36
N SER A 229 1.34 -10.12 -12.23
CA SER A 229 2.51 -10.87 -11.76
C SER A 229 2.25 -12.37 -11.54
N LEU A 230 1.01 -12.78 -11.29
CA LEU A 230 0.61 -14.19 -11.14
C LEU A 230 0.74 -15.00 -12.44
N PHE A 231 0.91 -14.33 -13.58
CA PHE A 231 1.08 -14.98 -14.88
C PHE A 231 2.55 -15.14 -15.29
N VAL A 232 3.49 -14.67 -14.46
CA VAL A 232 4.92 -14.92 -14.67
C VAL A 232 5.18 -16.42 -14.60
N GLY A 233 5.85 -16.98 -15.62
CA GLY A 233 6.04 -18.42 -15.76
C GLY A 233 4.82 -19.19 -16.30
N LYS A 234 3.67 -18.52 -16.47
CA LYS A 234 2.45 -19.09 -17.09
C LYS A 234 2.17 -18.48 -18.48
N GLY A 235 3.23 -18.32 -19.30
CA GLY A 235 3.15 -17.71 -20.63
C GLY A 235 3.55 -16.23 -20.68
N LEU A 236 3.80 -15.58 -19.56
CA LEU A 236 4.28 -14.21 -19.49
C LEU A 236 5.72 -14.16 -18.93
N SER A 237 6.62 -13.46 -19.62
CA SER A 237 7.96 -13.23 -19.08
C SER A 237 7.92 -12.23 -17.94
N GLN A 238 8.85 -12.32 -16.99
CA GLN A 238 8.95 -11.40 -15.86
C GLN A 238 9.07 -9.94 -16.34
N THR A 239 9.94 -9.67 -17.31
CA THR A 239 10.12 -8.32 -17.86
C THR A 239 8.83 -7.77 -18.44
N MET A 240 8.10 -8.56 -19.24
CA MET A 240 6.85 -8.15 -19.86
C MET A 240 5.78 -7.88 -18.80
N ALA A 241 5.63 -8.76 -17.82
CA ALA A 241 4.66 -8.59 -16.73
C ALA A 241 4.89 -7.27 -15.97
N TYR A 242 6.12 -7.03 -15.51
CA TYR A 242 6.44 -5.81 -14.76
C TYR A 242 6.36 -4.56 -15.63
N THR A 243 6.73 -4.62 -16.91
CA THR A 243 6.54 -3.47 -17.81
C THR A 243 5.06 -3.09 -17.91
N ILE A 244 4.17 -4.06 -18.12
CA ILE A 244 2.73 -3.81 -18.20
C ILE A 244 2.22 -3.25 -16.86
N ILE A 245 2.58 -3.87 -15.74
CA ILE A 245 2.16 -3.43 -14.41
C ILE A 245 2.54 -1.97 -14.18
N TYR A 246 3.80 -1.60 -14.38
CA TYR A 246 4.27 -0.25 -14.07
C TYR A 246 3.74 0.83 -15.03
N VAL A 247 3.54 0.51 -16.31
CA VAL A 247 2.87 1.41 -17.25
C VAL A 247 1.43 1.69 -16.82
N LEU A 248 0.66 0.64 -16.52
CA LEU A 248 -0.74 0.79 -16.11
C LEU A 248 -0.85 1.45 -14.72
N LEU A 249 0.00 1.08 -13.77
CA LEU A 249 -0.01 1.67 -12.44
C LEU A 249 0.35 3.16 -12.47
N THR A 250 1.29 3.55 -13.35
CA THR A 250 1.61 4.96 -13.57
C THR A 250 0.41 5.71 -14.14
N ALA A 251 -0.32 5.12 -15.10
CA ALA A 251 -1.53 5.73 -15.65
C ALA A 251 -2.63 5.91 -14.57
N VAL A 252 -2.85 4.90 -13.72
CA VAL A 252 -3.77 5.00 -12.57
C VAL A 252 -3.31 6.10 -11.60
N THR A 253 -2.01 6.23 -11.35
CA THR A 253 -1.47 7.27 -10.48
C THR A 253 -1.66 8.68 -11.07
N VAL A 254 -1.48 8.86 -12.37
CA VAL A 254 -1.80 10.15 -13.05
C VAL A 254 -3.28 10.47 -12.86
N PHE A 255 -4.17 9.51 -13.02
CA PHE A 255 -5.60 9.68 -12.75
C PHE A 255 -5.88 10.02 -11.28
N ALA A 256 -5.19 9.40 -10.33
CA ALA A 256 -5.26 9.72 -8.90
C ALA A 256 -4.88 11.19 -8.62
N ILE A 257 -3.83 11.70 -9.27
CA ILE A 257 -3.41 13.10 -9.15
C ILE A 257 -4.50 14.04 -9.69
N VAL A 258 -5.15 13.69 -10.79
CA VAL A 258 -6.29 14.46 -11.33
C VAL A 258 -7.45 14.48 -10.34
N ILE A 259 -7.79 13.35 -9.73
CA ILE A 259 -8.81 13.26 -8.67
C ILE A 259 -8.46 14.19 -7.51
N LEU A 260 -7.23 14.12 -6.99
CA LEU A 260 -6.79 14.97 -5.87
C LEU A 260 -6.95 16.47 -6.18
N LYS A 261 -6.52 16.90 -7.38
CA LYS A 261 -6.66 18.30 -7.83
C LYS A 261 -8.13 18.70 -7.95
N THR A 262 -8.97 17.86 -8.56
CA THR A 262 -10.38 18.14 -8.79
C THR A 262 -11.16 18.24 -7.47
N ILE A 263 -10.96 17.30 -6.55
CA ILE A 263 -11.64 17.33 -5.26
C ILE A 263 -11.16 18.53 -4.42
N ARG A 264 -9.86 18.86 -4.47
CA ARG A 264 -9.34 20.06 -3.82
C ARG A 264 -10.06 21.33 -4.30
N ALA A 265 -10.22 21.47 -5.61
CA ALA A 265 -10.88 22.62 -6.19
C ALA A 265 -12.37 22.70 -5.79
N ARG A 266 -13.07 21.56 -5.81
CA ARG A 266 -14.48 21.48 -5.37
C ARG A 266 -14.63 21.83 -3.89
N TRP A 267 -13.79 21.25 -3.03
CA TRP A 267 -13.82 21.52 -1.60
C TRP A 267 -13.57 22.99 -1.27
N ALA A 268 -12.59 23.61 -1.92
CA ALA A 268 -12.31 25.04 -1.76
C ALA A 268 -13.47 25.93 -2.23
N ALA A 269 -14.18 25.54 -3.30
CA ALA A 269 -15.36 26.26 -3.77
C ALA A 269 -16.54 26.18 -2.81
N GLU A 270 -16.74 25.02 -2.16
CA GLU A 270 -17.78 24.84 -1.15
C GLU A 270 -17.47 25.65 0.13
N GLU A 271 -16.22 25.62 0.62
CA GLU A 271 -15.79 26.42 1.77
C GLU A 271 -15.95 27.95 1.51
N ALA A 272 -15.73 28.41 0.28
CA ALA A 272 -15.91 29.81 -0.10
C ALA A 272 -17.39 30.25 -0.13
N GLN A 273 -18.31 29.33 -0.40
CA GLN A 273 -19.76 29.61 -0.39
C GLN A 273 -20.37 29.60 1.04
N GLU A 274 -19.73 28.93 1.99
CA GLU A 274 -20.19 28.87 3.38
C GLU A 274 -19.79 30.10 4.23
N VAL A 275 -18.92 30.99 3.72
CA VAL A 275 -18.56 32.25 4.41
C VAL A 275 -19.72 33.24 4.24
N PRO A 276 -20.44 33.66 5.30
CA PRO A 276 -21.54 34.60 5.19
C PRO A 276 -21.05 35.95 4.65
N TYR A 277 -21.84 36.56 3.76
CA TYR A 277 -21.60 37.88 3.18
C TYR A 277 -21.49 39.01 4.24
N ASP A 278 -21.89 38.76 5.48
CA ASP A 278 -21.94 39.74 6.59
C ASP A 278 -20.59 40.09 7.23
N SER A 279 -19.48 39.49 6.79
CA SER A 279 -18.14 39.79 7.35
C SER A 279 -17.34 40.82 6.55
N GLN A 280 -17.95 41.50 5.55
CA GLN A 280 -17.30 42.53 4.71
C GLN A 280 -17.86 43.94 4.93
N ALA A 281 -18.64 44.17 5.98
CA ALA A 281 -19.11 45.50 6.35
C ALA A 281 -18.30 46.11 7.50
#